data_44505ea4e8479b11411f3bbf40f9696e
#
_entry.id   44505ea4e8479b11411f3bbf40f9696e
#
_cell.length_a   1.000
_cell.length_b   1.000
_cell.length_c   1.000
_cell.angle_alpha   90.00
_cell.angle_beta   90.00
_cell.angle_gamma   90.00
#
_symmetry.space_group_name_H-M   'P 1'
#
loop_
_entity.id
_entity.type
_entity.pdbx_description
1 polymer ?
#
loop_
_entity_poly.entity_id
_entity_poly.type
_entity_poly.pdbx_seq_one_letter_code
_entity_poly.pdbx_strand_id
1 'polypeptide(L)'
;KWNTKIIKQDELLGRNGRVIDSILSEHACEGMLEGYLLTGRHGFIHSYEAFVRIIDSMVSQHAKWIKMAKEIPWRKELSSLNILLTSHCWQQDHNGFTHQDPGFINHLLPKKSDTIRIYLPFDTNTLISTFDHISRTKNYINLVVASKHMRPQWLTMEEAIKHCTKGVDELSWASTTNGKTPDVVLACAGDTPTLEVLAAVSILKEKKPELKIKVINVVDLMKLESNDKHPHGLTDKEYDKLFTTNKPILFAFHGYPNVIHELTYNRT
;
A
#
# COMPACT_ATOMS: atom_id res chain seq x y z
N LYS A 1 -6.28 -22.70 10.90
CA LYS A 1 -6.85 -22.33 12.21
C LYS A 1 -5.76 -22.50 13.26
N TRP A 2 -5.40 -21.45 13.95
CA TRP A 2 -4.46 -21.48 15.07
C TRP A 2 -5.07 -22.29 16.20
N ASN A 3 -4.27 -23.15 16.84
CA ASN A 3 -4.74 -23.89 18.00
C ASN A 3 -4.74 -22.97 19.24
N THR A 4 -5.81 -22.22 19.40
CA THR A 4 -5.97 -21.27 20.50
C THR A 4 -5.88 -21.92 21.89
N LYS A 5 -6.20 -23.22 22.03
CA LYS A 5 -6.05 -23.93 23.31
C LYS A 5 -4.60 -24.01 23.77
N ILE A 6 -3.65 -24.29 22.85
CA ILE A 6 -2.21 -24.32 23.20
C ILE A 6 -1.69 -22.93 23.48
N ILE A 7 -2.21 -21.92 22.75
CA ILE A 7 -1.78 -20.53 22.87
C ILE A 7 -2.30 -19.87 24.16
N LYS A 8 -3.48 -20.28 24.63
CA LYS A 8 -4.11 -19.81 25.88
C LYS A 8 -3.78 -20.66 27.11
N GLN A 9 -2.84 -21.56 27.03
CA GLN A 9 -2.63 -22.61 28.05
C GLN A 9 -2.22 -22.09 29.44
N ASP A 10 -1.97 -20.78 29.58
CA ASP A 10 -1.60 -20.17 30.83
C ASP A 10 -2.40 -18.89 31.13
N GLU A 11 -3.73 -19.05 31.16
CA GLU A 11 -4.65 -17.94 31.46
C GLU A 11 -4.46 -17.36 32.87
N LEU A 12 -4.03 -18.18 33.82
CA LEU A 12 -3.86 -17.78 35.22
C LEU A 12 -2.60 -16.96 35.48
N LEU A 13 -1.52 -17.22 34.76
CA LEU A 13 -0.25 -16.55 34.97
C LEU A 13 0.06 -15.46 33.94
N GLY A 14 -0.67 -15.42 32.81
CA GLY A 14 -0.52 -14.40 31.73
C GLY A 14 0.88 -14.35 31.10
N ARG A 15 1.80 -15.23 31.52
CA ARG A 15 3.22 -15.15 31.15
C ARG A 15 3.53 -15.73 29.78
N ASN A 16 2.74 -16.67 29.30
CA ASN A 16 2.97 -17.39 28.05
C ASN A 16 1.80 -17.25 27.06
N GLY A 17 0.73 -16.55 27.43
CA GLY A 17 -0.40 -16.31 26.57
C GLY A 17 0.01 -15.44 25.37
N ARG A 18 -0.22 -15.97 24.15
CA ARG A 18 0.05 -15.24 22.88
C ARG A 18 -1.19 -14.65 22.28
N VAL A 19 -2.35 -14.98 22.83
CA VAL A 19 -3.65 -14.46 22.39
C VAL A 19 -4.28 -13.71 23.54
N ILE A 20 -4.59 -12.45 23.29
CA ILE A 20 -5.31 -11.59 24.23
C ILE A 20 -6.72 -11.41 23.69
N ASP A 21 -7.73 -11.88 24.43
CA ASP A 21 -9.12 -11.58 24.11
C ASP A 21 -9.40 -10.13 24.55
N SER A 22 -9.89 -9.32 23.64
CA SER A 22 -10.20 -7.93 23.88
C SER A 22 -11.59 -7.60 23.37
N ILE A 23 -12.12 -6.42 23.76
CA ILE A 23 -13.30 -5.86 23.15
C ILE A 23 -13.03 -5.56 21.66
N LEU A 24 -14.08 -5.54 20.85
CA LEU A 24 -13.98 -5.12 19.46
C LEU A 24 -13.73 -3.61 19.41
N SER A 25 -12.46 -3.23 19.28
CA SER A 25 -12.03 -1.83 19.28
C SER A 25 -10.68 -1.67 18.58
N GLU A 26 -10.69 -1.02 17.44
CA GLU A 26 -9.49 -0.67 16.68
C GLU A 26 -8.56 0.24 17.49
N HIS A 27 -9.13 1.18 18.27
CA HIS A 27 -8.35 2.06 19.15
C HIS A 27 -7.54 1.27 20.20
N ALA A 28 -8.19 0.28 20.84
CA ALA A 28 -7.49 -0.55 21.83
C ALA A 28 -6.37 -1.38 21.19
N CYS A 29 -6.65 -1.96 20.02
CA CYS A 29 -5.66 -2.74 19.28
C CYS A 29 -4.47 -1.88 18.84
N GLU A 30 -4.73 -0.68 18.30
CA GLU A 30 -3.65 0.22 17.89
C GLU A 30 -2.85 0.74 19.09
N GLY A 31 -3.51 1.15 20.17
CA GLY A 31 -2.81 1.61 21.39
C GLY A 31 -1.91 0.55 21.98
N MET A 32 -2.33 -0.72 21.99
CA MET A 32 -1.48 -1.84 22.39
C MET A 32 -0.29 -2.02 21.44
N LEU A 33 -0.53 -1.92 20.12
CA LEU A 33 0.53 -2.01 19.12
C LEU A 33 1.52 -0.86 19.27
N GLU A 34 1.07 0.37 19.39
CA GLU A 34 1.95 1.54 19.60
C GLU A 34 2.84 1.36 20.82
N GLY A 35 2.26 0.96 21.96
CA GLY A 35 3.04 0.65 23.16
C GLY A 35 4.09 -0.45 22.92
N TYR A 36 3.74 -1.47 22.15
CA TYR A 36 4.63 -2.56 21.78
C TYR A 36 5.79 -2.09 20.88
N LEU A 37 5.51 -1.24 19.88
CA LEU A 37 6.51 -0.65 18.99
C LEU A 37 7.50 0.24 19.74
N LEU A 38 7.02 1.03 20.73
CA LEU A 38 7.86 1.89 21.57
C LEU A 38 8.90 1.09 22.40
N THR A 39 8.67 -0.19 22.61
CA THR A 39 9.66 -1.09 23.24
C THR A 39 10.71 -1.64 22.28
N GLY A 40 10.70 -1.22 21.02
CA GLY A 40 11.60 -1.68 19.96
C GLY A 40 11.19 -3.00 19.29
N ARG A 41 9.98 -3.49 19.59
CA ARG A 41 9.41 -4.68 18.95
C ARG A 41 8.69 -4.30 17.66
N HIS A 42 8.39 -5.30 16.83
CA HIS A 42 7.71 -5.14 15.54
C HIS A 42 6.32 -5.73 15.57
N GLY A 43 5.41 -5.13 14.83
CA GLY A 43 4.04 -5.60 14.73
C GLY A 43 3.26 -4.91 13.64
N PHE A 44 1.99 -5.27 13.51
CA PHE A 44 1.05 -4.63 12.61
C PHE A 44 -0.37 -4.72 13.17
N ILE A 45 -1.18 -3.73 12.81
CA ILE A 45 -2.63 -3.78 12.99
C ILE A 45 -3.29 -4.18 11.69
N HIS A 46 -4.33 -5.01 11.80
CA HIS A 46 -5.17 -5.41 10.68
C HIS A 46 -6.59 -4.90 10.91
N SER A 47 -7.16 -4.27 9.90
CA SER A 47 -8.55 -3.81 9.93
C SER A 47 -9.18 -3.85 8.53
N TYR A 48 -10.49 -3.63 8.46
CA TYR A 48 -11.20 -3.37 7.23
C TYR A 48 -11.03 -1.89 6.86
N GLU A 49 -10.95 -1.61 5.58
CA GLU A 49 -10.80 -0.25 5.07
C GLU A 49 -11.92 0.69 5.54
N ALA A 50 -13.15 0.18 5.59
CA ALA A 50 -14.32 0.94 6.07
C ALA A 50 -14.24 1.37 7.54
N PHE A 51 -13.53 0.64 8.39
CA PHE A 51 -13.48 0.88 9.84
C PHE A 51 -12.18 1.53 10.30
N VAL A 52 -11.12 1.45 9.51
CA VAL A 52 -9.80 1.92 9.93
C VAL A 52 -9.76 3.41 10.26
N ARG A 53 -10.62 4.22 9.69
CA ARG A 53 -10.66 5.66 9.97
C ARG A 53 -10.97 6.01 11.43
N ILE A 54 -11.49 5.08 12.20
CA ILE A 54 -11.69 5.28 13.64
C ILE A 54 -10.36 5.55 14.37
N ILE A 55 -9.21 5.11 13.83
CA ILE A 55 -7.87 5.34 14.42
C ILE A 55 -7.14 6.57 13.87
N ASP A 56 -7.77 7.41 13.04
CA ASP A 56 -7.13 8.57 12.40
C ASP A 56 -6.38 9.48 13.37
N SER A 57 -6.97 9.76 14.53
CA SER A 57 -6.35 10.63 15.54
C SER A 57 -5.13 9.99 16.20
N MET A 58 -5.15 8.69 16.43
CA MET A 58 -4.04 7.94 17.02
C MET A 58 -2.87 7.89 16.05
N VAL A 59 -3.15 7.55 14.79
CA VAL A 59 -2.13 7.59 13.72
C VAL A 59 -1.50 8.98 13.57
N SER A 60 -2.32 10.03 13.68
CA SER A 60 -1.84 11.41 13.69
C SER A 60 -0.90 11.70 14.87
N GLN A 61 -1.24 11.17 16.04
CA GLN A 61 -0.39 11.31 17.22
C GLN A 61 0.90 10.50 17.10
N HIS A 62 0.82 9.29 16.57
CA HIS A 62 2.00 8.45 16.31
C HIS A 62 2.98 9.11 15.32
N ALA A 63 2.47 9.75 14.26
CA ALA A 63 3.29 10.53 13.33
C ALA A 63 4.07 11.65 14.03
N LYS A 64 3.44 12.34 15.00
CA LYS A 64 4.13 13.36 15.82
C LYS A 64 5.21 12.73 16.70
N TRP A 65 4.98 11.57 17.29
CA TRP A 65 5.97 10.87 18.10
C TRP A 65 7.18 10.46 17.27
N ILE A 66 6.98 9.93 16.07
CA ILE A 66 8.07 9.60 15.14
C ILE A 66 8.91 10.86 14.85
N LYS A 67 8.24 11.97 14.51
CA LYS A 67 8.91 13.24 14.23
C LYS A 67 9.76 13.68 15.43
N MET A 68 9.17 13.73 16.60
CA MET A 68 9.89 14.15 17.82
C MET A 68 11.03 13.19 18.19
N ALA A 69 10.82 11.88 17.99
CA ALA A 69 11.86 10.89 18.25
C ALA A 69 13.10 11.09 17.35
N LYS A 70 12.90 11.47 16.09
CA LYS A 70 13.98 11.79 15.14
C LYS A 70 14.80 13.02 15.55
N GLU A 71 14.19 13.98 16.23
CA GLU A 71 14.84 15.23 16.65
C GLU A 71 15.66 15.07 17.95
N ILE A 72 15.53 13.95 18.66
CA ILE A 72 16.20 13.71 19.95
C ILE A 72 17.42 12.79 19.75
N PRO A 73 18.66 13.30 19.83
CA PRO A 73 19.88 12.56 19.43
C PRO A 73 20.15 11.27 20.21
N TRP A 74 19.71 11.19 21.46
CA TRP A 74 19.92 10.00 22.30
C TRP A 74 18.82 8.94 22.16
N ARG A 75 17.74 9.25 21.44
CA ARG A 75 16.63 8.33 21.27
C ARG A 75 16.89 7.37 20.10
N LYS A 76 16.62 6.09 20.34
CA LYS A 76 16.69 5.08 19.26
C LYS A 76 15.53 5.25 18.30
N GLU A 77 15.75 4.84 17.06
CA GLU A 77 14.70 4.76 16.04
C GLU A 77 13.56 3.86 16.50
N LEU A 78 12.34 4.27 16.19
CA LEU A 78 11.13 3.50 16.48
C LEU A 78 10.87 2.48 15.38
N SER A 79 10.38 1.30 15.75
CA SER A 79 9.81 0.37 14.79
C SER A 79 8.60 1.02 14.09
N SER A 80 8.45 0.79 12.80
CA SER A 80 7.37 1.39 12.03
C SER A 80 5.99 0.90 12.47
N LEU A 81 5.00 1.78 12.45
CA LEU A 81 3.60 1.42 12.57
C LEU A 81 3.12 0.86 11.22
N ASN A 82 2.79 -0.42 11.21
CA ASN A 82 2.33 -1.10 9.99
C ASN A 82 0.82 -1.34 10.08
N ILE A 83 0.08 -0.86 9.08
CA ILE A 83 -1.38 -0.98 8.99
C ILE A 83 -1.69 -1.81 7.75
N LEU A 84 -2.37 -2.94 7.93
CA LEU A 84 -2.80 -3.84 6.86
C LEU A 84 -4.31 -3.78 6.70
N LEU A 85 -4.78 -3.33 5.56
CA LEU A 85 -6.19 -3.34 5.19
C LEU A 85 -6.46 -4.51 4.25
N THR A 86 -7.37 -5.39 4.62
CA THR A 86 -7.65 -6.63 3.88
C THR A 86 -9.06 -6.73 3.31
N SER A 87 -9.99 -5.90 3.76
CA SER A 87 -11.33 -5.79 3.19
C SER A 87 -11.48 -4.39 2.61
N HIS A 88 -11.00 -4.23 1.39
CA HIS A 88 -11.04 -2.96 0.69
C HIS A 88 -12.38 -2.71 -0.01
N CYS A 89 -12.63 -1.46 -0.40
CA CYS A 89 -13.93 -0.99 -0.88
C CYS A 89 -14.47 -1.74 -2.12
N TRP A 90 -13.63 -2.37 -2.91
CA TRP A 90 -14.03 -3.12 -4.11
C TRP A 90 -14.59 -4.52 -3.82
N GLN A 91 -14.43 -5.01 -2.59
CA GLN A 91 -14.83 -6.37 -2.20
C GLN A 91 -15.34 -6.43 -0.76
N GLN A 92 -16.40 -5.71 -0.49
CA GLN A 92 -17.11 -5.68 0.80
C GLN A 92 -18.34 -6.60 0.80
N ASP A 93 -18.12 -7.89 0.52
CA ASP A 93 -19.19 -8.87 0.35
C ASP A 93 -20.08 -9.02 1.59
N HIS A 94 -19.50 -8.87 2.77
CA HIS A 94 -20.22 -9.08 4.04
C HIS A 94 -20.97 -7.85 4.53
N ASN A 95 -20.45 -6.66 4.25
CA ASN A 95 -20.98 -5.41 4.78
C ASN A 95 -21.72 -4.59 3.70
N GLY A 96 -21.73 -5.06 2.47
CA GLY A 96 -22.35 -4.40 1.34
C GLY A 96 -21.71 -3.06 0.98
N PHE A 97 -22.30 -2.36 0.03
CA PHE A 97 -21.78 -1.10 -0.49
C PHE A 97 -21.81 0.07 0.51
N THR A 98 -22.51 -0.06 1.62
CA THR A 98 -22.58 0.97 2.68
C THR A 98 -21.30 1.08 3.50
N HIS A 99 -20.37 0.13 3.37
CA HIS A 99 -19.11 0.08 4.09
C HIS A 99 -17.92 0.24 3.14
N GLN A 100 -18.05 1.12 2.17
CA GLN A 100 -17.02 1.41 1.17
C GLN A 100 -16.44 2.80 1.43
N ASP A 101 -15.33 2.88 2.15
CA ASP A 101 -14.63 4.14 2.41
C ASP A 101 -13.10 3.96 2.25
N PRO A 102 -12.51 4.27 1.08
CA PRO A 102 -11.07 4.25 0.87
C PRO A 102 -10.37 5.51 1.41
N GLY A 103 -11.08 6.36 2.16
CA GLY A 103 -10.61 7.69 2.57
C GLY A 103 -9.46 7.70 3.58
N PHE A 104 -9.04 6.55 4.12
CA PHE A 104 -7.89 6.50 4.99
C PHE A 104 -6.58 6.85 4.26
N ILE A 105 -6.46 6.53 2.98
CA ILE A 105 -5.34 6.95 2.13
C ILE A 105 -5.26 8.49 2.12
N ASN A 106 -6.39 9.17 1.90
CA ASN A 106 -6.46 10.63 1.90
C ASN A 106 -6.07 11.24 3.25
N HIS A 107 -6.39 10.56 4.35
CA HIS A 107 -6.01 11.00 5.70
C HIS A 107 -4.49 10.95 5.91
N LEU A 108 -3.80 9.98 5.31
CA LEU A 108 -2.36 9.83 5.46
C LEU A 108 -1.55 10.80 4.60
N LEU A 109 -1.99 11.11 3.39
CA LEU A 109 -1.23 11.93 2.44
C LEU A 109 -0.75 13.30 2.98
N PRO A 110 -1.58 14.09 3.70
CA PRO A 110 -1.13 15.39 4.21
C PRO A 110 -0.11 15.32 5.34
N LYS A 111 0.21 14.13 5.82
CA LYS A 111 1.22 13.96 6.87
C LYS A 111 2.62 14.13 6.28
N LYS A 112 3.60 14.29 7.17
CA LYS A 112 4.98 14.54 6.75
C LYS A 112 5.49 13.43 5.82
N SER A 113 5.98 13.81 4.65
CA SER A 113 6.38 12.92 3.56
C SER A 113 7.46 11.89 3.96
N ASP A 114 8.36 12.25 4.87
CA ASP A 114 9.41 11.36 5.36
C ASP A 114 8.95 10.31 6.38
N THR A 115 7.65 10.29 6.69
CA THR A 115 7.04 9.35 7.66
C THR A 115 6.03 8.41 7.04
N ILE A 116 5.44 8.73 5.90
CA ILE A 116 4.31 7.97 5.33
C ILE A 116 4.76 7.16 4.13
N ARG A 117 4.31 5.90 4.09
CA ARG A 117 4.43 5.02 2.93
C ARG A 117 3.09 4.32 2.69
N ILE A 118 2.65 4.25 1.45
CA ILE A 118 1.37 3.65 1.06
C ILE A 118 1.61 2.66 -0.07
N TYR A 119 1.29 1.39 0.19
CA TYR A 119 1.54 0.28 -0.72
C TYR A 119 0.25 -0.37 -1.16
N LEU A 120 0.16 -0.65 -2.45
CA LEU A 120 -0.95 -1.35 -3.08
C LEU A 120 -0.45 -2.57 -3.88
N PRO A 121 -0.01 -3.63 -3.21
CA PRO A 121 0.39 -4.86 -3.88
C PRO A 121 -0.79 -5.45 -4.65
N PHE A 122 -0.52 -6.11 -5.77
CA PHE A 122 -1.57 -6.58 -6.68
C PHE A 122 -1.66 -8.11 -6.82
N ASP A 123 -0.71 -8.83 -6.23
CA ASP A 123 -0.74 -10.29 -6.10
C ASP A 123 -0.06 -10.74 -4.79
N THR A 124 -0.09 -12.04 -4.51
CA THR A 124 0.45 -12.58 -3.27
C THR A 124 1.96 -12.35 -3.12
N ASN A 125 2.73 -12.49 -4.20
CA ASN A 125 4.17 -12.33 -4.13
C ASN A 125 4.59 -10.88 -3.92
N THR A 126 3.89 -9.92 -4.53
CA THR A 126 4.11 -8.50 -4.26
C THR A 126 3.68 -8.12 -2.85
N LEU A 127 2.61 -8.73 -2.31
CA LEU A 127 2.21 -8.53 -0.90
C LEU A 127 3.26 -9.06 0.07
N ILE A 128 3.77 -10.28 -0.15
CA ILE A 128 4.81 -10.89 0.70
C ILE A 128 6.09 -10.05 0.67
N SER A 129 6.54 -9.64 -0.53
CA SER A 129 7.72 -8.77 -0.69
C SER A 129 7.56 -7.43 0.01
N THR A 130 6.40 -6.80 -0.13
CA THR A 130 6.08 -5.54 0.56
C THR A 130 6.07 -5.73 2.08
N PHE A 131 5.44 -6.80 2.56
CA PHE A 131 5.32 -7.06 4.00
C PHE A 131 6.66 -7.37 4.65
N ASP A 132 7.53 -8.13 3.98
CA ASP A 132 8.90 -8.35 4.41
C ASP A 132 9.68 -7.02 4.52
N HIS A 133 9.53 -6.16 3.53
CA HIS A 133 10.16 -4.83 3.54
C HIS A 133 9.68 -3.97 4.72
N ILE A 134 8.36 -3.78 4.89
CA ILE A 134 7.81 -2.90 5.93
C ILE A 134 8.10 -3.40 7.34
N SER A 135 8.22 -4.72 7.52
CA SER A 135 8.53 -5.34 8.81
C SER A 135 9.93 -4.97 9.32
N ARG A 136 10.81 -4.53 8.44
CA ARG A 136 12.19 -4.13 8.76
C ARG A 136 12.39 -2.61 8.82
N THR A 137 11.39 -1.83 8.40
CA THR A 137 11.49 -0.37 8.39
C THR A 137 11.37 0.21 9.79
N LYS A 138 11.91 1.41 9.94
CA LYS A 138 11.85 2.21 11.17
C LYS A 138 11.42 3.63 10.86
N ASN A 139 10.76 4.26 11.81
CA ASN A 139 10.31 5.64 11.72
C ASN A 139 9.32 5.94 10.60
N TYR A 140 8.54 4.92 10.18
CA TYR A 140 7.49 5.07 9.19
C TYR A 140 6.11 4.66 9.72
N ILE A 141 5.10 5.18 9.09
CA ILE A 141 3.74 4.64 9.10
C ILE A 141 3.52 4.04 7.72
N ASN A 142 3.45 2.72 7.66
CA ASN A 142 3.25 1.97 6.43
C ASN A 142 1.79 1.54 6.35
N LEU A 143 1.11 1.96 5.30
CA LEU A 143 -0.21 1.46 4.94
C LEU A 143 -0.07 0.44 3.81
N VAL A 144 -0.64 -0.74 3.97
CA VAL A 144 -0.75 -1.75 2.93
C VAL A 144 -2.22 -2.05 2.68
N VAL A 145 -2.68 -1.87 1.47
CA VAL A 145 -4.04 -2.22 1.04
C VAL A 145 -3.99 -3.49 0.20
N ALA A 146 -4.63 -4.55 0.69
CA ALA A 146 -4.63 -5.86 0.04
C ALA A 146 -6.01 -6.51 0.11
N SER A 147 -6.27 -7.50 -0.73
CA SER A 147 -7.49 -8.28 -0.68
C SER A 147 -7.40 -9.43 0.32
N LYS A 148 -8.51 -9.74 0.98
CA LYS A 148 -8.69 -11.00 1.71
C LYS A 148 -9.11 -12.16 0.81
N HIS A 149 -9.51 -11.88 -0.42
CA HIS A 149 -9.92 -12.88 -1.40
C HIS A 149 -8.73 -13.37 -2.21
N MET A 150 -8.84 -14.57 -2.73
CA MET A 150 -7.85 -15.13 -3.64
C MET A 150 -7.75 -14.26 -4.90
N ARG A 151 -6.53 -14.00 -5.33
CA ARG A 151 -6.20 -13.24 -6.53
C ARG A 151 -5.35 -14.05 -7.48
N PRO A 152 -5.42 -13.79 -8.79
CA PRO A 152 -4.46 -14.34 -9.73
C PRO A 152 -3.03 -14.00 -9.32
N GLN A 153 -2.12 -14.94 -9.51
CA GLN A 153 -0.70 -14.75 -9.29
C GLN A 153 -0.05 -14.37 -10.62
N TRP A 154 0.49 -13.15 -10.69
CA TRP A 154 1.04 -12.58 -11.93
C TRP A 154 2.55 -12.69 -12.03
N LEU A 155 3.24 -12.45 -10.92
CA LEU A 155 4.69 -12.41 -10.88
C LEU A 155 5.24 -13.59 -10.07
N THR A 156 6.37 -14.13 -10.50
CA THR A 156 7.19 -14.99 -9.64
C THR A 156 7.70 -14.19 -8.45
N MET A 157 8.18 -14.85 -7.40
CA MET A 157 8.72 -14.13 -6.23
C MET A 157 9.91 -13.25 -6.57
N GLU A 158 10.78 -13.70 -7.48
CA GLU A 158 11.94 -12.92 -7.93
C GLU A 158 11.52 -11.65 -8.69
N GLU A 159 10.55 -11.76 -9.59
CA GLU A 159 9.99 -10.61 -10.31
C GLU A 159 9.28 -9.65 -9.36
N ALA A 160 8.52 -10.17 -8.41
CA ALA A 160 7.83 -9.36 -7.40
C ALA A 160 8.81 -8.57 -6.53
N ILE A 161 9.92 -9.17 -6.09
CA ILE A 161 10.97 -8.47 -5.35
C ILE A 161 11.56 -7.33 -6.19
N LYS A 162 11.88 -7.58 -7.46
CA LYS A 162 12.40 -6.55 -8.37
C LYS A 162 11.40 -5.42 -8.57
N HIS A 163 10.13 -5.75 -8.78
CA HIS A 163 9.05 -4.79 -8.98
C HIS A 163 8.80 -3.94 -7.72
N CYS A 164 8.67 -4.56 -6.55
CA CYS A 164 8.47 -3.87 -5.27
C CYS A 164 9.68 -3.00 -4.88
N THR A 165 10.90 -3.41 -5.21
CA THR A 165 12.11 -2.59 -4.97
C THR A 165 12.06 -1.29 -5.76
N LYS A 166 11.54 -1.31 -6.99
CA LYS A 166 11.30 -0.10 -7.78
C LYS A 166 10.11 0.69 -7.27
N GLY A 167 9.09 0.00 -6.78
CA GLY A 167 7.82 0.54 -6.29
C GLY A 167 6.84 0.96 -7.39
N VAL A 168 7.34 1.21 -8.60
CA VAL A 168 6.58 1.46 -9.83
C VAL A 168 7.39 0.95 -11.01
N ASP A 169 6.74 0.20 -11.91
CA ASP A 169 7.42 -0.27 -13.13
C ASP A 169 6.40 -0.61 -14.23
N GLU A 170 6.92 -0.77 -15.45
CA GLU A 170 6.15 -1.29 -16.57
C GLU A 170 5.95 -2.80 -16.43
N LEU A 171 4.72 -3.26 -16.62
CA LEU A 171 4.40 -4.67 -16.83
C LEU A 171 4.63 -5.00 -18.32
N SER A 172 5.88 -5.22 -18.68
CA SER A 172 6.29 -5.41 -20.09
C SER A 172 5.61 -6.60 -20.76
N TRP A 173 5.31 -7.65 -20.01
CA TRP A 173 4.58 -8.82 -20.48
C TRP A 173 3.10 -8.53 -20.83
N ALA A 174 2.52 -7.49 -20.24
CA ALA A 174 1.16 -7.02 -20.52
C ALA A 174 1.13 -5.91 -21.58
N SER A 175 2.19 -5.14 -21.72
CA SER A 175 2.32 -4.04 -22.69
C SER A 175 2.31 -4.55 -24.16
N THR A 176 1.85 -3.70 -25.08
CA THR A 176 1.83 -4.00 -26.54
C THR A 176 2.78 -3.11 -27.34
N THR A 177 3.61 -2.33 -26.66
CA THR A 177 4.49 -1.35 -27.32
C THR A 177 5.59 -1.97 -28.16
N ASN A 178 6.05 -3.18 -27.82
CA ASN A 178 7.19 -3.85 -28.46
C ASN A 178 8.41 -2.93 -28.62
N GLY A 179 8.71 -2.14 -27.59
CA GLY A 179 9.82 -1.18 -27.57
C GLY A 179 9.58 0.12 -28.34
N LYS A 180 8.39 0.33 -28.92
CA LYS A 180 8.00 1.57 -29.61
C LYS A 180 7.35 2.55 -28.62
N THR A 181 7.28 3.81 -29.00
CA THR A 181 6.52 4.83 -28.27
C THR A 181 5.07 4.41 -28.12
N PRO A 182 4.48 4.42 -26.92
CA PRO A 182 3.10 4.08 -26.71
C PRO A 182 2.15 5.12 -27.34
N ASP A 183 0.95 4.68 -27.67
CA ASP A 183 -0.16 5.57 -28.04
C ASP A 183 -0.94 6.00 -26.80
N VAL A 184 -0.98 5.13 -25.78
CA VAL A 184 -1.63 5.35 -24.49
C VAL A 184 -0.88 4.65 -23.36
N VAL A 185 -0.90 5.25 -22.17
CA VAL A 185 -0.43 4.62 -20.93
C VAL A 185 -1.66 4.21 -20.10
N LEU A 186 -1.74 2.94 -19.74
CA LEU A 186 -2.70 2.44 -18.78
C LEU A 186 -1.95 2.18 -17.46
N ALA A 187 -2.17 3.04 -16.48
CA ALA A 187 -1.58 2.91 -15.16
C ALA A 187 -2.58 2.31 -14.17
N CYS A 188 -2.11 1.56 -13.21
CA CYS A 188 -2.95 0.94 -12.19
C CYS A 188 -2.23 0.85 -10.84
N ALA A 189 -3.01 0.94 -9.76
CA ALA A 189 -2.56 0.71 -8.39
C ALA A 189 -3.65 -0.01 -7.59
N GLY A 190 -3.27 -1.13 -6.97
CA GLY A 190 -4.16 -2.04 -6.25
C GLY A 190 -4.51 -3.29 -7.05
N ASP A 191 -4.97 -4.31 -6.36
CA ASP A 191 -5.22 -5.64 -6.93
C ASP A 191 -6.38 -5.65 -7.93
N THR A 192 -7.53 -5.09 -7.56
CA THR A 192 -8.69 -5.02 -8.46
C THR A 192 -8.45 -4.09 -9.66
N PRO A 193 -7.94 -2.85 -9.49
CA PRO A 193 -7.61 -2.00 -10.63
C PRO A 193 -6.59 -2.65 -11.58
N THR A 194 -5.61 -3.38 -11.06
CA THR A 194 -4.64 -4.08 -11.90
C THR A 194 -5.30 -5.20 -12.70
N LEU A 195 -6.16 -6.02 -12.08
CA LEU A 195 -6.91 -7.07 -12.76
C LEU A 195 -7.76 -6.50 -13.91
N GLU A 196 -8.48 -5.41 -13.64
CA GLU A 196 -9.36 -4.77 -14.64
C GLU A 196 -8.57 -4.15 -15.80
N VAL A 197 -7.42 -3.52 -15.50
CA VAL A 197 -6.54 -2.99 -16.56
C VAL A 197 -5.99 -4.12 -17.43
N LEU A 198 -5.57 -5.24 -16.84
CA LEU A 198 -5.07 -6.38 -17.59
C LEU A 198 -6.17 -7.01 -18.48
N ALA A 199 -7.40 -7.10 -17.97
CA ALA A 199 -8.56 -7.54 -18.75
C ALA A 199 -8.86 -6.59 -19.91
N ALA A 200 -8.84 -5.27 -19.65
CA ALA A 200 -9.03 -4.26 -20.68
C ALA A 200 -7.97 -4.34 -21.78
N VAL A 201 -6.69 -4.53 -21.41
CA VAL A 201 -5.60 -4.72 -22.37
C VAL A 201 -5.82 -5.96 -23.23
N SER A 202 -6.28 -7.07 -22.64
CA SER A 202 -6.60 -8.29 -23.41
C SER A 202 -7.66 -8.03 -24.46
N ILE A 203 -8.75 -7.35 -24.10
CA ILE A 203 -9.83 -6.97 -25.03
C ILE A 203 -9.32 -6.00 -26.10
N LEU A 204 -8.49 -5.03 -25.73
CA LEU A 204 -7.95 -4.07 -26.69
C LEU A 204 -6.97 -4.71 -27.69
N LYS A 205 -6.19 -5.70 -27.27
CA LYS A 205 -5.34 -6.49 -28.18
C LYS A 205 -6.14 -7.17 -29.30
N GLU A 206 -7.34 -7.63 -29.00
CA GLU A 206 -8.22 -8.27 -29.99
C GLU A 206 -8.91 -7.25 -30.88
N LYS A 207 -9.45 -6.18 -30.29
CA LYS A 207 -10.28 -5.19 -31.00
C LYS A 207 -9.49 -4.11 -31.74
N LYS A 208 -8.29 -3.80 -31.27
CA LYS A 208 -7.40 -2.73 -31.74
C LYS A 208 -5.93 -3.18 -31.72
N PRO A 209 -5.55 -4.19 -32.52
CA PRO A 209 -4.21 -4.80 -32.48
C PRO A 209 -3.10 -3.81 -32.83
N GLU A 210 -3.42 -2.72 -33.54
CA GLU A 210 -2.47 -1.66 -33.89
C GLU A 210 -2.13 -0.73 -32.71
N LEU A 211 -2.96 -0.70 -31.65
CA LEU A 211 -2.79 0.20 -30.52
C LEU A 211 -1.62 -0.22 -29.64
N LYS A 212 -0.67 0.71 -29.45
CA LYS A 212 0.49 0.52 -28.60
C LYS A 212 0.18 0.97 -27.18
N ILE A 213 -0.07 0.01 -26.31
CA ILE A 213 -0.43 0.23 -24.92
C ILE A 213 0.78 -0.03 -24.03
N LYS A 214 1.11 0.92 -23.18
CA LYS A 214 2.09 0.74 -22.10
C LYS A 214 1.35 0.55 -20.79
N VAL A 215 1.60 -0.53 -20.08
CA VAL A 215 0.96 -0.86 -18.81
C VAL A 215 1.92 -0.56 -17.67
N ILE A 216 1.56 0.35 -16.77
CA ILE A 216 2.35 0.72 -15.59
C ILE A 216 1.60 0.27 -14.33
N ASN A 217 2.28 -0.47 -13.46
CA ASN A 217 1.75 -0.79 -12.14
C ASN A 217 2.51 -0.03 -11.05
N VAL A 218 1.76 0.52 -10.10
CA VAL A 218 2.28 1.29 -8.97
C VAL A 218 1.98 0.53 -7.68
N VAL A 219 3.01 -0.05 -7.07
CA VAL A 219 2.91 -0.70 -5.75
C VAL A 219 3.09 0.33 -4.63
N ASP A 220 4.04 1.23 -4.76
CA ASP A 220 4.32 2.30 -3.79
C ASP A 220 3.81 3.64 -4.34
N LEU A 221 2.70 4.13 -3.81
CA LEU A 221 2.10 5.38 -4.25
C LEU A 221 3.03 6.59 -4.10
N MET A 222 3.92 6.56 -3.11
CA MET A 222 4.82 7.69 -2.87
C MET A 222 5.85 7.87 -3.98
N LYS A 223 6.01 6.89 -4.88
CA LYS A 223 6.82 7.01 -6.10
C LYS A 223 6.26 8.03 -7.09
N LEU A 224 4.95 8.29 -7.06
CA LEU A 224 4.31 9.26 -7.94
C LEU A 224 4.68 10.71 -7.56
N GLU A 225 4.99 10.97 -6.29
CA GLU A 225 5.42 12.29 -5.83
C GLU A 225 6.83 12.64 -6.37
N SER A 226 7.12 13.93 -6.45
CA SER A 226 8.46 14.40 -6.79
C SER A 226 9.48 14.06 -5.71
N ASN A 227 10.70 13.73 -6.12
CA ASN A 227 11.81 13.50 -5.20
C ASN A 227 12.16 14.73 -4.35
N ASP A 228 11.77 15.93 -4.76
CA ASP A 228 11.92 17.15 -3.97
C ASP A 228 10.95 17.20 -2.78
N LYS A 229 9.82 16.54 -2.89
CA LYS A 229 8.78 16.52 -1.85
C LYS A 229 8.79 15.26 -1.02
N HIS A 230 9.13 14.13 -1.62
CA HIS A 230 9.15 12.84 -0.94
C HIS A 230 10.48 12.13 -1.19
N PRO A 231 11.18 11.64 -0.16
CA PRO A 231 12.52 11.02 -0.30
C PRO A 231 12.52 9.76 -1.18
N HIS A 232 11.36 9.14 -1.39
CA HIS A 232 11.20 7.99 -2.27
C HIS A 232 10.55 8.32 -3.62
N GLY A 233 10.19 9.58 -3.84
CA GLY A 233 9.60 10.05 -5.10
C GLY A 233 10.52 9.87 -6.29
N LEU A 234 9.95 9.74 -7.47
CA LEU A 234 10.71 9.70 -8.71
C LEU A 234 11.25 11.08 -9.08
N THR A 235 12.41 11.13 -9.71
CA THR A 235 12.83 12.31 -10.46
C THR A 235 11.89 12.52 -11.66
N ASP A 236 11.77 13.74 -12.18
CA ASP A 236 10.93 14.02 -13.35
C ASP A 236 11.35 13.17 -14.56
N LYS A 237 12.65 13.01 -14.76
CA LYS A 237 13.19 12.16 -15.84
C LYS A 237 12.75 10.70 -15.72
N GLU A 238 12.72 10.14 -14.52
CA GLU A 238 12.24 8.77 -14.30
C GLU A 238 10.73 8.68 -14.49
N TYR A 239 9.99 9.68 -14.00
CA TYR A 239 8.56 9.78 -14.17
C TYR A 239 8.17 9.85 -15.66
N ASP A 240 8.77 10.75 -16.41
CA ASP A 240 8.53 10.93 -17.85
C ASP A 240 8.88 9.69 -18.66
N LYS A 241 9.92 8.97 -18.28
CA LYS A 241 10.28 7.69 -18.91
C LYS A 241 9.17 6.64 -18.75
N LEU A 242 8.51 6.61 -17.60
CA LEU A 242 7.40 5.69 -17.33
C LEU A 242 6.10 6.17 -17.94
N PHE A 243 5.68 7.38 -17.60
CA PHE A 243 4.35 7.89 -17.91
C PHE A 243 4.27 8.68 -19.21
N THR A 244 5.43 9.04 -19.81
CA THR A 244 5.54 9.92 -20.98
C THR A 244 5.09 11.37 -20.70
N THR A 245 5.47 12.30 -21.57
CA THR A 245 5.12 13.73 -21.43
C THR A 245 3.97 14.17 -22.32
N ASN A 246 3.60 13.36 -23.31
CA ASN A 246 2.68 13.80 -24.39
C ASN A 246 1.67 12.74 -24.82
N LYS A 247 1.49 11.70 -24.04
CA LYS A 247 0.51 10.66 -24.34
C LYS A 247 -0.60 10.63 -23.29
N PRO A 248 -1.83 10.27 -23.67
CA PRO A 248 -2.90 10.14 -22.71
C PRO A 248 -2.56 9.04 -21.68
N ILE A 249 -2.85 9.32 -20.41
CA ILE A 249 -2.70 8.41 -19.30
C ILE A 249 -4.07 8.16 -18.69
N LEU A 250 -4.49 6.90 -18.64
CA LEU A 250 -5.64 6.47 -17.86
C LEU A 250 -5.10 5.76 -16.61
N PHE A 251 -5.45 6.29 -15.44
CA PHE A 251 -5.02 5.72 -14.16
C PHE A 251 -6.18 5.06 -13.44
N ALA A 252 -6.19 3.73 -13.39
CA ALA A 252 -7.12 2.95 -12.57
C ALA A 252 -6.59 2.83 -11.13
N PHE A 253 -7.31 3.40 -10.19
CA PHE A 253 -6.85 3.51 -8.81
C PHE A 253 -7.88 2.93 -7.82
N HIS A 254 -7.36 2.37 -6.76
CA HIS A 254 -8.13 1.76 -5.69
C HIS A 254 -9.05 2.75 -4.95
N GLY A 255 -8.61 3.98 -4.75
CA GLY A 255 -9.27 4.98 -3.92
C GLY A 255 -9.85 6.17 -4.69
N TYR A 256 -9.97 7.31 -4.03
CA TYR A 256 -10.48 8.54 -4.63
C TYR A 256 -9.47 9.18 -5.60
N PRO A 257 -9.92 9.69 -6.76
CA PRO A 257 -9.03 10.24 -7.80
C PRO A 257 -8.14 11.39 -7.32
N ASN A 258 -8.59 12.18 -6.36
CA ASN A 258 -7.82 13.30 -5.81
C ASN A 258 -6.48 12.88 -5.19
N VAL A 259 -6.34 11.64 -4.73
CA VAL A 259 -5.07 11.09 -4.26
C VAL A 259 -4.02 11.12 -5.37
N ILE A 260 -4.38 10.63 -6.55
CA ILE A 260 -3.48 10.61 -7.70
C ILE A 260 -3.19 12.05 -8.17
N HIS A 261 -4.21 12.91 -8.23
CA HIS A 261 -4.03 14.32 -8.60
C HIS A 261 -3.08 15.03 -7.63
N GLU A 262 -3.20 14.81 -6.33
CA GLU A 262 -2.31 15.41 -5.34
C GLU A 262 -0.87 14.95 -5.52
N LEU A 263 -0.64 13.64 -5.68
CA LEU A 263 0.69 13.05 -5.86
C LEU A 263 1.36 13.45 -7.18
N THR A 264 0.58 13.79 -8.20
CA THR A 264 1.10 14.13 -9.53
C THR A 264 0.96 15.61 -9.90
N TYR A 265 0.50 16.46 -8.98
CA TYR A 265 0.19 17.85 -9.23
C TYR A 265 1.34 18.68 -9.84
N ASN A 266 2.58 18.35 -9.48
CA ASN A 266 3.77 19.03 -10.00
C ASN A 266 4.45 18.29 -11.17
N ARG A 267 3.82 17.23 -11.69
CA ARG A 267 4.31 16.54 -12.88
C ARG A 267 3.82 17.25 -14.13
N THR A 268 4.65 17.37 -15.13
CA THR A 268 4.36 18.07 -16.42
C THR A 268 3.83 17.07 -17.45
#